data_7a21b4de617b5f84a489f7efeeeb8a8b
#
_entry.id   7a21b4de617b5f84a489f7efeeeb8a8b
#
_cell.length_a   1.000
_cell.length_b   1.000
_cell.length_c   1.000
_cell.angle_alpha   90.00
_cell.angle_beta   90.00
_cell.angle_gamma   90.00
#
_symmetry.space_group_name_H-M   'P 1'
#
loop_
_entity.id
_entity.type
_entity.pdbx_description
1 polymer ?
#
loop_
_entity_poly.entity_id
_entity_poly.type
_entity_poly.pdbx_seq_one_letter_code
_entity_poly.pdbx_strand_id
1 'polypeptide(L)'
;GIYGKGAITLTDATVTDNNRYDVYYGGVEGTTSNSKLTVSGSVKAGYYANFDWKMPILVSGALSEDSVIRVGVREGIKPNAGGSLLIAEPASGVTLSAENFKADAADSVTSLGEDGKVYLSLCAHEMDDTGYTCKKCHTQFDARIGESAYYQTLAKAFQNAWDGSTITLMRDVKLNGSCSASNIITLDLHGKTITSGDKFFNVNNKLTVKDSSGGGGTQALNVKFSVGSNGTLAVDDSYTGDISCVELWPGGALEAYTGTIQELRLEKGSGTGYSVKLWKDNAHCCTVKTITLAENADQNLTVGGLLETNHAKCELYGEQDGTWSIVDKSTKIVDLTGYTAYKVQFAECVHACSDDTAEKPVCSKC
;
A
#
# COMPACT_ATOMS: atom_id res chain seq x y z
N GLY A 1 17.00 -3.33 -30.96
CA GLY A 1 17.52 -4.44 -30.16
C GLY A 1 18.09 -5.57 -31.01
N ILE A 2 18.91 -6.35 -30.42
CA ILE A 2 19.51 -7.54 -31.05
C ILE A 2 18.76 -8.78 -30.57
N TYR A 3 18.26 -9.57 -31.51
CA TYR A 3 17.65 -10.87 -31.24
C TYR A 3 18.47 -11.97 -31.92
N GLY A 4 18.93 -12.95 -31.16
CA GLY A 4 19.76 -14.03 -31.73
C GLY A 4 19.49 -15.40 -31.09
N LYS A 5 19.56 -16.44 -31.93
CA LYS A 5 19.58 -17.86 -31.55
C LYS A 5 20.98 -18.48 -31.73
N GLY A 6 21.98 -17.69 -32.15
CA GLY A 6 23.34 -18.09 -32.38
C GLY A 6 24.35 -17.35 -31.50
N ALA A 7 25.66 -17.47 -31.78
CA ALA A 7 26.65 -16.70 -31.07
C ALA A 7 26.50 -15.19 -31.38
N ILE A 8 26.43 -14.37 -30.32
CA ILE A 8 26.42 -12.92 -30.39
C ILE A 8 27.72 -12.43 -29.75
N THR A 9 28.44 -11.56 -30.43
CA THR A 9 29.64 -10.91 -29.88
C THR A 9 29.43 -9.39 -29.89
N LEU A 10 29.62 -8.77 -28.73
CA LEU A 10 29.62 -7.33 -28.56
C LEU A 10 31.02 -6.87 -28.14
N THR A 11 31.65 -6.06 -28.99
CA THR A 11 32.94 -5.44 -28.70
C THR A 11 32.78 -3.94 -28.88
N ASP A 12 33.11 -3.14 -27.87
CA ASP A 12 32.97 -1.68 -27.90
C ASP A 12 31.61 -1.22 -28.41
N ALA A 13 30.54 -1.83 -27.89
CA ALA A 13 29.20 -1.71 -28.43
C ALA A 13 28.22 -1.04 -27.47
N THR A 14 27.42 -0.13 -27.97
CA THR A 14 26.28 0.45 -27.26
C THR A 14 24.98 0.00 -27.91
N VAL A 15 24.13 -0.70 -27.15
CA VAL A 15 22.82 -1.16 -27.56
C VAL A 15 21.84 -0.83 -26.46
N THR A 16 21.16 0.31 -26.58
CA THR A 16 20.30 0.89 -25.55
C THR A 16 18.96 1.37 -26.14
N ASP A 17 18.05 1.75 -25.24
CA ASP A 17 16.79 2.42 -25.57
C ASP A 17 15.81 1.61 -26.43
N ASN A 18 15.85 0.29 -26.32
CA ASN A 18 14.90 -0.59 -26.99
C ASN A 18 13.69 -0.86 -26.07
N ASN A 19 12.49 -0.87 -26.64
CA ASN A 19 11.21 -0.93 -25.91
C ASN A 19 11.01 -2.14 -24.98
N ARG A 20 11.79 -3.21 -25.20
CA ARG A 20 11.72 -4.42 -24.36
C ARG A 20 13.09 -4.88 -23.87
N TYR A 21 14.00 -5.11 -24.79
CA TYR A 21 15.33 -5.64 -24.50
C TYR A 21 16.32 -5.07 -25.50
N ASP A 22 17.51 -4.72 -25.02
CA ASP A 22 18.59 -4.30 -25.91
C ASP A 22 19.20 -5.52 -26.61
N VAL A 23 19.47 -6.58 -25.85
CA VAL A 23 19.91 -7.88 -26.36
C VAL A 23 19.00 -8.96 -25.80
N TYR A 24 18.23 -9.57 -26.67
CA TYR A 24 17.43 -10.73 -26.35
C TYR A 24 18.07 -12.00 -26.88
N TYR A 25 18.46 -12.88 -25.95
CA TYR A 25 19.05 -14.14 -26.31
C TYR A 25 18.05 -15.26 -26.04
N GLY A 26 17.48 -15.82 -27.12
CA GLY A 26 16.50 -16.90 -27.07
C GLY A 26 17.14 -18.24 -27.40
N GLY A 27 17.36 -19.08 -26.42
CA GLY A 27 17.63 -20.49 -26.64
C GLY A 27 16.43 -21.21 -27.27
N VAL A 28 16.64 -22.20 -28.12
CA VAL A 28 15.60 -23.12 -28.57
C VAL A 28 15.47 -24.22 -27.52
N GLU A 29 14.26 -24.40 -27.01
CA GLU A 29 13.94 -25.49 -26.08
C GLU A 29 14.42 -26.82 -26.63
N GLY A 30 15.23 -27.56 -25.86
CA GLY A 30 15.72 -28.89 -26.22
C GLY A 30 17.03 -28.93 -27.07
N THR A 31 17.67 -27.80 -27.37
CA THR A 31 18.95 -27.79 -28.07
C THR A 31 20.11 -27.40 -27.15
N THR A 32 21.13 -28.24 -27.05
CA THR A 32 22.45 -27.90 -26.50
C THR A 32 23.20 -27.01 -27.51
N SER A 33 22.61 -25.86 -27.90
CA SER A 33 23.26 -25.00 -28.85
C SER A 33 24.44 -24.27 -28.19
N ASN A 34 25.60 -24.24 -28.88
CA ASN A 34 26.80 -23.50 -28.50
C ASN A 34 26.63 -21.98 -28.57
N SER A 35 25.43 -21.51 -28.35
CA SER A 35 25.08 -20.08 -28.45
C SER A 35 25.57 -19.36 -27.20
N LYS A 36 26.52 -18.46 -27.37
CA LYS A 36 27.09 -17.67 -26.27
C LYS A 36 26.94 -16.18 -26.62
N LEU A 37 26.51 -15.39 -25.63
CA LEU A 37 26.75 -13.95 -25.67
C LEU A 37 28.18 -13.71 -25.17
N THR A 38 29.02 -13.13 -26.05
CA THR A 38 30.41 -12.79 -25.75
C THR A 38 30.56 -11.28 -25.71
N VAL A 39 31.22 -10.73 -24.71
CA VAL A 39 31.42 -9.29 -24.54
C VAL A 39 32.87 -8.95 -24.26
N SER A 40 33.32 -7.76 -24.72
CA SER A 40 34.66 -7.22 -24.45
C SER A 40 34.69 -5.70 -24.70
N GLY A 41 35.63 -4.98 -24.09
CA GLY A 41 35.82 -3.53 -24.28
C GLY A 41 34.73 -2.71 -23.63
N SER A 42 34.31 -1.59 -24.23
CA SER A 42 33.26 -0.71 -23.73
C SER A 42 31.89 -1.19 -24.21
N VAL A 43 31.12 -1.86 -23.31
CA VAL A 43 29.80 -2.39 -23.63
C VAL A 43 28.74 -1.75 -22.75
N LYS A 44 27.71 -1.14 -23.41
CA LYS A 44 26.50 -0.62 -22.76
C LYS A 44 25.28 -1.30 -23.36
N ALA A 45 24.71 -2.25 -22.64
CA ALA A 45 23.56 -3.03 -23.14
C ALA A 45 22.70 -3.57 -22.00
N GLY A 46 21.39 -3.67 -22.26
CA GLY A 46 20.48 -4.47 -21.44
C GLY A 46 20.41 -5.87 -21.99
N TYR A 47 20.75 -6.87 -21.17
CA TYR A 47 20.67 -8.29 -21.50
C TYR A 47 19.50 -8.93 -20.79
N TYR A 48 18.68 -9.66 -21.52
CA TYR A 48 17.58 -10.43 -20.96
C TYR A 48 17.78 -11.92 -21.27
N ALA A 49 18.07 -12.68 -20.23
CA ALA A 49 18.14 -14.13 -20.32
C ALA A 49 16.74 -14.73 -20.33
N ASN A 50 16.31 -15.19 -21.49
CA ASN A 50 15.06 -15.95 -21.56
C ASN A 50 15.40 -17.41 -21.24
N PHE A 51 15.15 -17.91 -20.33
CA PHE A 51 15.29 -18.79 -19.65
C PHE A 51 15.37 -19.93 -19.02
N ASP A 52 15.24 -20.94 -19.40
CA ASP A 52 15.52 -22.32 -18.95
C ASP A 52 17.01 -22.67 -19.02
N TRP A 53 17.85 -21.77 -19.43
CA TRP A 53 19.24 -22.03 -19.74
C TRP A 53 20.20 -21.22 -18.89
N LYS A 54 20.99 -21.92 -18.11
CA LYS A 54 22.15 -21.37 -17.37
C LYS A 54 23.27 -21.04 -18.35
N MET A 55 23.06 -20.02 -19.18
CA MET A 55 24.09 -19.61 -20.15
C MET A 55 24.68 -18.26 -19.71
N PRO A 56 25.81 -18.29 -18.99
CA PRO A 56 26.46 -17.07 -18.57
C PRO A 56 27.01 -16.31 -19.78
N ILE A 57 27.09 -14.99 -19.64
CA ILE A 57 27.81 -14.13 -20.56
C ILE A 57 29.30 -14.50 -20.50
N LEU A 58 29.92 -14.76 -21.64
CA LEU A 58 31.37 -14.94 -21.70
C LEU A 58 32.06 -13.58 -21.86
N VAL A 59 32.87 -13.18 -20.92
CA VAL A 59 33.70 -11.97 -21.05
C VAL A 59 35.05 -12.38 -21.63
N SER A 60 35.25 -12.07 -22.91
CA SER A 60 36.43 -12.53 -23.66
C SER A 60 37.64 -11.61 -23.60
N GLY A 61 37.48 -10.40 -23.10
CA GLY A 61 38.51 -9.40 -22.89
C GLY A 61 38.13 -8.43 -21.78
N ALA A 62 39.07 -7.62 -21.33
CA ALA A 62 38.79 -6.64 -20.27
C ALA A 62 37.60 -5.75 -20.65
N LEU A 63 36.68 -5.55 -19.69
CA LEU A 63 35.64 -4.53 -19.81
C LEU A 63 36.17 -3.19 -19.32
N SER A 64 35.79 -2.11 -19.98
CA SER A 64 36.13 -0.76 -19.50
C SER A 64 35.32 -0.42 -18.25
N GLU A 65 35.80 0.53 -17.46
CA GLU A 65 35.16 0.99 -16.23
C GLU A 65 33.74 1.58 -16.48
N ASP A 66 33.51 2.12 -17.69
CA ASP A 66 32.23 2.69 -18.08
C ASP A 66 31.26 1.66 -18.69
N SER A 67 31.67 0.40 -18.79
CA SER A 67 30.78 -0.67 -19.27
C SER A 67 29.64 -0.93 -18.29
N VAL A 68 28.42 -0.98 -18.81
CA VAL A 68 27.21 -1.26 -18.05
C VAL A 68 26.38 -2.32 -18.77
N ILE A 69 26.35 -3.52 -18.24
CA ILE A 69 25.53 -4.63 -18.74
C ILE A 69 24.41 -4.86 -17.74
N ARG A 70 23.19 -4.44 -18.11
CA ARG A 70 22.01 -4.71 -17.28
C ARG A 70 21.51 -6.11 -17.52
N VAL A 71 21.31 -6.86 -16.46
CA VAL A 71 20.90 -8.27 -16.53
C VAL A 71 19.49 -8.44 -16.00
N GLY A 72 18.57 -8.79 -16.87
CA GLY A 72 17.21 -9.19 -16.54
C GLY A 72 17.03 -10.71 -16.69
N VAL A 73 16.30 -11.32 -15.78
CA VAL A 73 15.93 -12.73 -15.83
C VAL A 73 14.41 -12.89 -15.77
N ARG A 74 13.90 -13.92 -16.43
CA ARG A 74 12.49 -14.27 -16.41
C ARG A 74 12.05 -14.62 -14.98
N GLU A 75 10.82 -14.29 -14.63
CA GLU A 75 10.28 -14.42 -13.27
C GLU A 75 10.41 -15.84 -12.68
N GLY A 76 10.26 -16.90 -13.48
CA GLY A 76 10.42 -18.29 -13.03
C GLY A 76 11.88 -18.77 -12.84
N ILE A 77 12.89 -17.92 -13.14
CA ILE A 77 14.32 -18.24 -13.05
C ILE A 77 15.04 -17.37 -12.01
N LYS A 78 14.33 -16.45 -11.36
CA LYS A 78 14.92 -15.67 -10.26
C LYS A 78 15.53 -16.62 -9.22
N PRO A 79 16.72 -16.29 -8.68
CA PRO A 79 17.28 -17.07 -7.59
C PRO A 79 16.29 -17.14 -6.44
N ASN A 80 16.17 -18.30 -5.80
CA ASN A 80 15.45 -18.43 -4.54
C ASN A 80 16.22 -17.71 -3.42
N ALA A 81 15.54 -17.44 -2.30
CA ALA A 81 16.18 -16.86 -1.13
C ALA A 81 17.44 -17.66 -0.72
N GLY A 82 18.57 -16.97 -0.66
CA GLY A 82 19.90 -17.59 -0.39
C GLY A 82 20.55 -18.29 -1.59
N GLY A 83 19.87 -18.37 -2.75
CA GLY A 83 20.44 -18.89 -3.99
C GLY A 83 21.10 -17.83 -4.84
N SER A 84 21.93 -18.25 -5.80
CA SER A 84 22.54 -17.37 -6.79
C SER A 84 22.47 -17.99 -8.19
N LEU A 85 22.38 -17.12 -9.20
CA LEU A 85 22.38 -17.49 -10.60
C LEU A 85 23.67 -16.97 -11.25
N LEU A 86 24.45 -17.84 -11.85
CA LEU A 86 25.64 -17.45 -12.62
C LEU A 86 25.22 -16.65 -13.85
N ILE A 87 25.71 -15.42 -13.99
CA ILE A 87 25.36 -14.52 -15.10
C ILE A 87 26.54 -14.17 -16.01
N ALA A 88 27.76 -14.18 -15.50
CA ALA A 88 28.94 -13.94 -16.33
C ALA A 88 30.15 -14.76 -15.86
N GLU A 89 30.94 -15.25 -16.84
CA GLU A 89 32.20 -15.96 -16.61
C GLU A 89 33.33 -15.33 -17.45
N PRO A 90 34.56 -15.25 -16.91
CA PRO A 90 35.69 -14.73 -17.66
C PRO A 90 36.30 -15.79 -18.59
N ALA A 91 36.82 -15.35 -19.72
CA ALA A 91 37.80 -16.16 -20.46
C ALA A 91 39.11 -16.22 -19.69
N SER A 92 39.99 -17.15 -20.10
CA SER A 92 41.31 -17.32 -19.48
C SER A 92 42.09 -15.98 -19.48
N GLY A 93 42.57 -15.55 -18.31
CA GLY A 93 43.34 -14.33 -18.15
C GLY A 93 42.53 -13.04 -18.06
N VAL A 94 41.21 -13.12 -18.03
CA VAL A 94 40.32 -11.97 -17.88
C VAL A 94 39.85 -11.87 -16.43
N THR A 95 39.86 -10.66 -15.86
CA THR A 95 39.30 -10.37 -14.52
C THR A 95 37.98 -9.62 -14.66
N LEU A 96 36.96 -10.03 -13.91
CA LEU A 96 35.67 -9.40 -13.89
C LEU A 96 35.52 -8.43 -12.70
N SER A 97 34.69 -7.39 -12.90
CA SER A 97 34.13 -6.57 -11.81
C SER A 97 32.62 -6.73 -11.81
N ALA A 98 32.02 -6.92 -10.63
CA ALA A 98 30.56 -6.92 -10.50
C ALA A 98 29.93 -5.55 -10.86
N GLU A 99 30.68 -4.48 -10.79
CA GLU A 99 30.21 -3.11 -11.11
C GLU A 99 29.83 -2.93 -12.58
N ASN A 100 30.42 -3.73 -13.47
CA ASN A 100 30.04 -3.74 -14.87
C ASN A 100 28.68 -4.40 -15.14
N PHE A 101 28.11 -5.08 -14.13
CA PHE A 101 26.84 -5.80 -14.26
C PHE A 101 25.83 -5.23 -13.29
N LYS A 102 24.66 -4.87 -13.78
CA LYS A 102 23.57 -4.33 -12.94
C LYS A 102 22.33 -5.21 -13.07
N ALA A 103 21.77 -5.61 -11.94
CA ALA A 103 20.48 -6.29 -11.92
C ALA A 103 19.38 -5.36 -12.44
N ASP A 104 18.55 -5.85 -13.36
CA ASP A 104 17.38 -5.12 -13.87
C ASP A 104 16.20 -5.22 -12.87
N ALA A 105 16.11 -6.34 -12.16
CA ALA A 105 15.13 -6.52 -11.11
C ALA A 105 15.57 -5.81 -9.82
N ALA A 106 14.70 -4.98 -9.31
CA ALA A 106 14.97 -4.11 -8.16
C ALA A 106 15.22 -4.84 -6.83
N ASP A 107 14.81 -6.10 -6.75
CA ASP A 107 15.02 -6.98 -5.59
C ASP A 107 16.29 -7.85 -5.72
N SER A 108 17.11 -7.58 -6.71
CA SER A 108 18.30 -8.39 -7.03
C SER A 108 19.57 -7.55 -7.04
N VAL A 109 20.69 -8.20 -6.76
CA VAL A 109 22.04 -7.62 -6.81
C VAL A 109 22.98 -8.53 -7.56
N THR A 110 24.00 -7.94 -8.17
CA THR A 110 25.13 -8.67 -8.75
C THR A 110 26.30 -8.68 -7.77
N SER A 111 27.02 -9.78 -7.72
CA SER A 111 28.21 -9.94 -6.87
C SER A 111 29.28 -10.76 -7.59
N LEU A 112 30.55 -10.47 -7.27
CA LEU A 112 31.68 -11.28 -7.71
C LEU A 112 31.85 -12.44 -6.73
N GLY A 113 31.87 -13.68 -7.25
CA GLY A 113 32.15 -14.87 -6.46
C GLY A 113 33.66 -15.06 -6.25
N GLU A 114 34.04 -15.92 -5.31
CA GLU A 114 35.43 -16.29 -5.04
C GLU A 114 36.10 -17.00 -6.25
N ASP A 115 35.30 -17.56 -7.13
CA ASP A 115 35.71 -18.19 -8.39
C ASP A 115 35.94 -17.18 -9.54
N GLY A 116 35.85 -15.89 -9.25
CA GLY A 116 36.02 -14.80 -10.22
C GLY A 116 34.88 -14.63 -11.22
N LYS A 117 33.72 -15.26 -10.97
CA LYS A 117 32.53 -15.15 -11.81
C LYS A 117 31.51 -14.21 -11.20
N VAL A 118 30.61 -13.67 -12.02
CA VAL A 118 29.56 -12.77 -11.55
C VAL A 118 28.23 -13.51 -11.40
N TYR A 119 27.62 -13.31 -10.25
CA TYR A 119 26.37 -13.94 -9.86
C TYR A 119 25.27 -12.89 -9.62
N LEU A 120 24.03 -13.27 -9.94
CA LEU A 120 22.81 -12.56 -9.55
C LEU A 120 22.20 -13.27 -8.35
N SER A 121 21.87 -12.54 -7.31
CA SER A 121 21.17 -13.04 -6.12
C SER A 121 20.06 -12.10 -5.70
N LEU A 122 19.11 -12.61 -4.89
CA LEU A 122 18.17 -11.72 -4.23
C LEU A 122 18.90 -10.81 -3.26
N CYS A 123 18.51 -9.54 -3.22
CA CYS A 123 19.08 -8.58 -2.29
C CYS A 123 18.57 -8.84 -0.88
N ALA A 124 19.46 -9.15 0.04
CA ALA A 124 19.18 -9.04 1.47
C ALA A 124 19.22 -7.56 1.82
N HIS A 125 18.06 -6.89 1.73
CA HIS A 125 17.98 -5.44 1.86
C HIS A 125 18.51 -4.94 3.21
N GLU A 126 19.41 -3.98 3.13
CA GLU A 126 19.95 -3.23 4.26
C GLU A 126 19.65 -1.76 4.02
N MET A 127 18.83 -1.16 4.86
CA MET A 127 18.39 0.22 4.68
C MET A 127 19.53 1.20 4.99
N ASP A 128 19.56 2.28 4.23
CA ASP A 128 20.41 3.43 4.50
C ASP A 128 19.85 4.30 5.65
N ASP A 129 20.46 5.43 5.89
CA ASP A 129 20.06 6.35 6.96
C ASP A 129 18.68 7.00 6.71
N THR A 130 18.14 6.92 5.48
CA THR A 130 16.77 7.33 5.18
C THR A 130 15.74 6.34 5.71
N GLY A 131 16.13 5.08 5.93
CA GLY A 131 15.28 3.98 6.40
C GLY A 131 14.38 3.38 5.33
N TYR A 132 14.42 3.86 4.08
CA TYR A 132 13.58 3.35 2.99
C TYR A 132 14.33 3.06 1.69
N THR A 133 15.63 3.35 1.61
CA THR A 133 16.48 3.04 0.44
C THR A 133 17.47 1.95 0.81
N CYS A 134 17.58 0.92 -0.01
CA CYS A 134 18.57 -0.13 0.22
C CYS A 134 19.97 0.33 -0.16
N LYS A 135 20.94 0.18 0.75
CA LYS A 135 22.37 0.50 0.51
C LYS A 135 22.99 -0.31 -0.65
N LYS A 136 22.50 -1.55 -0.85
CA LYS A 136 23.08 -2.50 -1.81
C LYS A 136 22.50 -2.38 -3.22
N CYS A 137 21.18 -2.35 -3.34
CA CYS A 137 20.50 -2.29 -4.64
C CYS A 137 19.94 -0.91 -4.98
N HIS A 138 20.06 0.07 -4.09
CA HIS A 138 19.58 1.45 -4.22
C HIS A 138 18.08 1.57 -4.50
N THR A 139 17.34 0.49 -4.28
CA THR A 139 15.88 0.48 -4.44
C THR A 139 15.22 1.19 -3.28
N GLN A 140 14.23 2.01 -3.59
CA GLN A 140 13.36 2.66 -2.62
C GLN A 140 12.09 1.85 -2.40
N PHE A 141 11.64 1.80 -1.14
CA PHE A 141 10.45 1.06 -0.73
C PHE A 141 9.43 1.99 -0.10
N ASP A 142 8.17 1.80 -0.49
CA ASP A 142 7.03 2.51 0.10
C ASP A 142 6.62 1.88 1.44
N ALA A 143 6.67 0.56 1.53
CA ALA A 143 6.13 -0.17 2.66
C ALA A 143 6.88 -1.48 2.93
N ARG A 144 6.70 -2.00 4.16
CA ARG A 144 7.13 -3.35 4.55
C ARG A 144 6.00 -4.12 5.23
N ILE A 145 6.06 -5.45 5.16
CA ILE A 145 5.24 -6.36 5.96
C ILE A 145 6.19 -7.12 6.89
N GLY A 146 5.97 -7.02 8.20
CA GLY A 146 6.92 -7.56 9.19
C GLY A 146 8.28 -6.87 9.09
N GLU A 147 9.36 -7.61 9.37
CA GLU A 147 10.72 -7.05 9.47
C GLU A 147 11.54 -7.14 8.16
N SER A 148 11.12 -7.98 7.21
CA SER A 148 11.98 -8.36 6.08
C SER A 148 11.33 -8.32 4.70
N ALA A 149 10.02 -8.19 4.61
CA ALA A 149 9.33 -8.15 3.32
C ALA A 149 9.09 -6.70 2.89
N TYR A 150 9.92 -6.20 1.98
CA TYR A 150 9.90 -4.82 1.50
C TYR A 150 9.21 -4.70 0.14
N TYR A 151 8.43 -3.64 -0.05
CA TYR A 151 7.63 -3.42 -1.26
C TYR A 151 7.87 -2.03 -1.83
N GLN A 152 8.22 -1.96 -3.11
CA GLN A 152 8.46 -0.71 -3.83
C GLN A 152 7.22 0.17 -3.96
N THR A 153 6.04 -0.44 -3.92
CA THR A 153 4.78 0.29 -3.97
C THR A 153 3.83 -0.22 -2.91
N LEU A 154 3.05 0.69 -2.33
CA LEU A 154 2.05 0.33 -1.35
C LEU A 154 1.02 -0.66 -1.92
N ALA A 155 0.62 -0.51 -3.19
CA ALA A 155 -0.29 -1.44 -3.86
C ALA A 155 0.25 -2.88 -3.89
N LYS A 156 1.57 -3.07 -4.09
CA LYS A 156 2.20 -4.40 -4.03
C LYS A 156 2.19 -4.97 -2.61
N ALA A 157 2.39 -4.14 -1.58
CA ALA A 157 2.27 -4.60 -0.20
C ALA A 157 0.85 -5.13 0.07
N PHE A 158 -0.20 -4.42 -0.34
CA PHE A 158 -1.58 -4.87 -0.20
C PHE A 158 -1.87 -6.18 -0.96
N GLN A 159 -1.33 -6.35 -2.18
CA GLN A 159 -1.48 -7.59 -2.97
C GLN A 159 -0.85 -8.81 -2.30
N ASN A 160 0.19 -8.63 -1.50
CA ASN A 160 0.92 -9.71 -0.84
C ASN A 160 0.60 -9.85 0.65
N ALA A 161 -0.26 -9.00 1.20
CA ALA A 161 -0.68 -9.09 2.59
C ALA A 161 -1.66 -10.25 2.79
N TRP A 162 -1.49 -10.98 3.90
CA TRP A 162 -2.39 -12.03 4.37
C TRP A 162 -3.15 -11.59 5.62
N ASP A 163 -4.08 -12.40 6.10
CA ASP A 163 -4.85 -12.10 7.31
C ASP A 163 -3.94 -11.87 8.53
N GLY A 164 -4.15 -10.74 9.19
CA GLY A 164 -3.36 -10.31 10.33
C GLY A 164 -2.07 -9.55 9.97
N SER A 165 -1.77 -9.35 8.67
CA SER A 165 -0.60 -8.57 8.26
C SER A 165 -0.68 -7.13 8.73
N THR A 166 0.46 -6.60 9.17
CA THR A 166 0.68 -5.16 9.34
C THR A 166 1.58 -4.66 8.21
N ILE A 167 1.03 -3.75 7.42
CA ILE A 167 1.77 -2.99 6.40
C ILE A 167 2.24 -1.70 7.05
N THR A 168 3.55 -1.51 7.20
CA THR A 168 4.14 -0.30 7.78
C THR A 168 4.71 0.57 6.67
N LEU A 169 4.33 1.86 6.62
CA LEU A 169 4.92 2.80 5.69
C LEU A 169 6.38 3.10 6.06
N MET A 170 7.22 3.19 5.05
CA MET A 170 8.65 3.52 5.21
C MET A 170 8.95 4.96 4.80
N ARG A 171 8.12 5.56 3.97
CA ARG A 171 8.19 6.95 3.52
C ARG A 171 6.80 7.50 3.22
N ASP A 172 6.73 8.80 2.93
CA ASP A 172 5.52 9.40 2.37
C ASP A 172 5.22 8.77 1.00
N VAL A 173 3.94 8.44 0.78
CA VAL A 173 3.51 7.70 -0.41
C VAL A 173 2.54 8.54 -1.22
N LYS A 174 2.82 8.65 -2.53
CA LYS A 174 1.82 9.05 -3.51
C LYS A 174 1.32 7.80 -4.22
N LEU A 175 0.02 7.50 -4.12
CA LEU A 175 -0.54 6.31 -4.74
C LEU A 175 -0.40 6.37 -6.27
N ASN A 176 0.22 5.37 -6.84
CA ASN A 176 0.32 5.15 -8.29
C ASN A 176 -0.72 4.14 -8.81
N GLY A 177 -1.40 3.44 -7.90
CA GLY A 177 -2.49 2.51 -8.16
C GLY A 177 -3.41 2.41 -6.95
N SER A 178 -4.66 1.98 -7.14
CA SER A 178 -5.57 1.72 -6.03
C SER A 178 -5.13 0.49 -5.25
N CYS A 179 -5.32 0.53 -3.92
CA CYS A 179 -5.01 -0.56 -3.00
C CYS A 179 -6.29 -1.31 -2.63
N SER A 180 -6.22 -2.63 -2.44
CA SER A 180 -7.38 -3.43 -2.05
C SER A 180 -7.08 -4.23 -0.79
N ALA A 181 -7.82 -3.96 0.28
CA ALA A 181 -7.80 -4.75 1.51
C ALA A 181 -8.81 -5.89 1.38
N SER A 182 -8.37 -7.02 0.81
CA SER A 182 -9.18 -8.24 0.66
C SER A 182 -9.03 -9.20 1.84
N ASN A 183 -8.07 -8.96 2.71
CA ASN A 183 -7.76 -9.68 3.94
C ASN A 183 -7.93 -8.76 5.14
N ILE A 184 -7.81 -9.30 6.35
CA ILE A 184 -7.75 -8.52 7.59
C ILE A 184 -6.36 -7.90 7.70
N ILE A 185 -6.24 -6.59 7.45
CA ILE A 185 -4.97 -5.89 7.32
C ILE A 185 -4.93 -4.68 8.26
N THR A 186 -3.76 -4.45 8.86
CA THR A 186 -3.45 -3.19 9.53
C THR A 186 -2.51 -2.37 8.65
N LEU A 187 -2.88 -1.11 8.37
CA LEU A 187 -2.02 -0.11 7.74
C LEU A 187 -1.46 0.81 8.82
N ASP A 188 -0.17 0.70 9.08
CA ASP A 188 0.54 1.54 10.02
C ASP A 188 1.26 2.67 9.28
N LEU A 189 0.81 3.89 9.51
CA LEU A 189 1.37 5.08 8.87
C LEU A 189 2.80 5.38 9.35
N HIS A 190 3.11 5.01 10.58
CA HIS A 190 4.44 5.21 11.17
C HIS A 190 4.99 6.64 10.97
N GLY A 191 4.13 7.65 11.16
CA GLY A 191 4.44 9.07 10.97
C GLY A 191 4.51 9.55 9.52
N LYS A 192 4.08 8.73 8.56
CA LYS A 192 4.12 9.07 7.13
C LYS A 192 2.74 9.44 6.61
N THR A 193 2.72 10.09 5.45
CA THR A 193 1.51 10.56 4.77
C THR A 193 1.21 9.72 3.53
N ILE A 194 -0.08 9.67 3.17
CA ILE A 194 -0.53 9.10 1.90
C ILE A 194 -1.31 10.16 1.14
N THR A 195 -0.95 10.35 -0.13
CA THR A 195 -1.71 11.17 -1.09
C THR A 195 -2.13 10.32 -2.27
N SER A 196 -3.32 10.53 -2.81
CA SER A 196 -3.85 9.60 -3.81
C SER A 196 -4.14 10.21 -5.18
N GLY A 197 -4.45 11.50 -5.29
CA GLY A 197 -5.05 12.02 -6.50
C GLY A 197 -6.41 11.34 -6.79
N ASP A 198 -6.49 10.57 -7.87
CA ASP A 198 -7.67 9.79 -8.31
C ASP A 198 -7.69 8.33 -7.81
N LYS A 199 -6.67 7.90 -7.09
CA LYS A 199 -6.55 6.53 -6.56
C LYS A 199 -7.23 6.43 -5.20
N PHE A 200 -7.60 5.21 -4.79
CA PHE A 200 -8.36 4.98 -3.58
C PHE A 200 -8.06 3.61 -2.96
N PHE A 201 -8.52 3.42 -1.73
CA PHE A 201 -8.49 2.12 -1.05
C PHE A 201 -9.85 1.45 -1.18
N ASN A 202 -9.87 0.24 -1.75
CA ASN A 202 -11.02 -0.67 -1.68
C ASN A 202 -10.92 -1.46 -0.38
N VAL A 203 -11.90 -1.34 0.48
CA VAL A 203 -11.98 -2.10 1.73
C VAL A 203 -13.05 -3.18 1.57
N ASN A 204 -12.61 -4.39 1.22
CA ASN A 204 -13.49 -5.54 0.99
C ASN A 204 -13.55 -6.51 2.17
N ASN A 205 -12.62 -6.37 3.13
CA ASN A 205 -12.57 -7.06 4.40
C ASN A 205 -12.24 -6.03 5.50
N LYS A 206 -11.50 -6.34 6.54
CA LYS A 206 -11.17 -5.39 7.58
C LYS A 206 -9.83 -4.69 7.30
N LEU A 207 -9.86 -3.36 7.20
CA LEU A 207 -8.68 -2.51 7.16
C LEU A 207 -8.66 -1.66 8.45
N THR A 208 -7.61 -1.84 9.25
CA THR A 208 -7.35 -0.97 10.41
C THR A 208 -6.26 0.03 10.05
N VAL A 209 -6.54 1.32 10.18
CA VAL A 209 -5.56 2.40 10.03
C VAL A 209 -5.06 2.80 11.40
N LYS A 210 -3.74 2.83 11.60
CA LYS A 210 -3.11 3.30 12.83
C LYS A 210 -1.85 4.13 12.54
N ASP A 211 -1.34 4.80 13.56
CA ASP A 211 -0.05 5.49 13.52
C ASP A 211 0.78 5.16 14.75
N SER A 212 1.78 4.32 14.59
CA SER A 212 2.67 3.88 15.69
C SER A 212 3.83 4.85 15.97
N SER A 213 3.91 6.02 15.32
CA SER A 213 5.02 6.97 15.46
C SER A 213 5.11 7.63 16.85
N GLY A 214 4.04 7.53 17.64
CA GLY A 214 3.96 8.15 18.98
C GLY A 214 3.82 9.69 18.96
N GLY A 215 3.78 10.29 17.79
CA GLY A 215 3.66 11.75 17.60
C GLY A 215 2.23 12.28 17.57
N GLY A 216 1.23 11.45 17.96
CA GLY A 216 -0.18 11.80 17.86
C GLY A 216 -0.58 12.08 16.41
N GLY A 217 -0.43 11.07 15.57
CA GLY A 217 -0.63 11.04 14.10
C GLY A 217 -1.56 12.09 13.53
N THR A 218 -1.10 13.34 13.41
CA THR A 218 -1.86 14.46 12.81
C THR A 218 -1.73 14.47 11.29
N GLN A 219 -1.11 13.44 10.73
CA GLN A 219 -0.84 13.35 9.29
C GLN A 219 -2.15 13.16 8.52
N ALA A 220 -2.45 14.07 7.61
CA ALA A 220 -3.63 13.96 6.77
C ALA A 220 -3.51 12.79 5.79
N LEU A 221 -4.49 11.88 5.82
CA LEU A 221 -4.70 10.88 4.78
C LEU A 221 -5.52 11.50 3.65
N ASN A 222 -4.81 12.13 2.70
CA ASN A 222 -5.45 12.74 1.55
C ASN A 222 -5.84 11.66 0.51
N VAL A 223 -6.65 10.72 0.95
CA VAL A 223 -7.11 9.56 0.18
C VAL A 223 -8.59 9.29 0.42
N LYS A 224 -9.19 8.59 -0.53
CA LYS A 224 -10.54 8.06 -0.44
C LYS A 224 -10.52 6.58 -0.05
N PHE A 225 -11.37 6.20 0.92
CA PHE A 225 -11.67 4.81 1.25
C PHE A 225 -13.05 4.45 0.70
N SER A 226 -13.13 3.43 -0.14
CA SER A 226 -14.39 2.85 -0.61
C SER A 226 -14.63 1.54 0.15
N VAL A 227 -15.56 1.58 1.11
CA VAL A 227 -15.85 0.47 2.02
C VAL A 227 -17.02 -0.33 1.49
N GLY A 228 -16.72 -1.50 0.93
CA GLY A 228 -17.71 -2.40 0.32
C GLY A 228 -18.64 -3.05 1.35
N SER A 229 -19.65 -3.77 0.87
CA SER A 229 -20.73 -4.37 1.69
C SER A 229 -20.28 -5.36 2.75
N ASN A 230 -19.09 -5.93 2.64
CA ASN A 230 -18.48 -6.80 3.65
C ASN A 230 -17.21 -6.17 4.26
N GLY A 231 -16.93 -4.92 3.90
CA GLY A 231 -15.76 -4.20 4.35
C GLY A 231 -15.96 -3.57 5.72
N THR A 232 -14.88 -3.46 6.47
CA THR A 232 -14.82 -2.67 7.71
C THR A 232 -13.59 -1.78 7.66
N LEU A 233 -13.79 -0.48 7.65
CA LEU A 233 -12.72 0.49 7.92
C LEU A 233 -12.71 0.80 9.41
N ALA A 234 -11.62 0.45 10.09
CA ALA A 234 -11.39 0.78 11.48
C ALA A 234 -10.26 1.81 11.58
N VAL A 235 -10.46 2.84 12.37
CA VAL A 235 -9.46 3.86 12.70
C VAL A 235 -9.07 3.68 14.16
N ASP A 236 -7.80 3.32 14.38
CA ASP A 236 -7.24 3.09 15.71
C ASP A 236 -7.06 4.41 16.48
N ASP A 237 -7.17 4.37 17.80
CA ASP A 237 -7.07 5.54 18.68
C ASP A 237 -5.69 6.27 18.57
N SER A 238 -4.68 5.61 18.03
CA SER A 238 -3.36 6.20 17.76
C SER A 238 -3.35 7.17 16.58
N TYR A 239 -4.36 7.10 15.68
CA TYR A 239 -4.47 8.00 14.54
C TYR A 239 -5.49 9.09 14.82
N THR A 240 -5.04 10.34 14.86
CA THR A 240 -5.88 11.52 15.16
C THR A 240 -5.95 12.52 13.99
N GLY A 241 -5.42 12.16 12.83
CA GLY A 241 -5.37 13.02 11.65
C GLY A 241 -6.67 13.05 10.86
N ASP A 242 -6.60 13.70 9.70
CA ASP A 242 -7.72 13.88 8.79
C ASP A 242 -7.79 12.79 7.74
N ILE A 243 -8.97 12.27 7.46
CA ILE A 243 -9.29 11.38 6.33
C ILE A 243 -10.14 12.17 5.33
N SER A 244 -9.72 12.26 4.07
CA SER A 244 -10.41 13.08 3.09
C SER A 244 -11.82 12.61 2.78
N CYS A 245 -12.01 11.32 2.53
CA CYS A 245 -13.32 10.79 2.15
C CYS A 245 -13.46 9.33 2.52
N VAL A 246 -14.62 8.97 3.05
CA VAL A 246 -15.06 7.59 3.25
C VAL A 246 -16.37 7.39 2.47
N GLU A 247 -16.33 6.58 1.40
CA GLU A 247 -17.52 6.09 0.70
C GLU A 247 -17.94 4.77 1.35
N LEU A 248 -19.12 4.75 1.94
CA LEU A 248 -19.65 3.59 2.65
C LEU A 248 -20.82 2.98 1.88
N TRP A 249 -20.66 1.75 1.44
CA TRP A 249 -21.70 1.00 0.77
C TRP A 249 -22.61 0.27 1.78
N PRO A 250 -23.89 0.03 1.46
CA PRO A 250 -24.79 -0.70 2.34
C PRO A 250 -24.23 -2.09 2.71
N GLY A 251 -24.25 -2.40 4.01
CA GLY A 251 -23.61 -3.59 4.59
C GLY A 251 -22.13 -3.38 5.00
N GLY A 252 -21.51 -2.28 4.58
CA GLY A 252 -20.18 -1.90 5.03
C GLY A 252 -20.17 -1.28 6.42
N ALA A 253 -19.00 -1.27 7.07
CA ALA A 253 -18.82 -0.74 8.41
C ALA A 253 -17.67 0.29 8.49
N LEU A 254 -17.92 1.38 9.22
CA LEU A 254 -16.95 2.38 9.63
C LEU A 254 -16.86 2.40 11.16
N GLU A 255 -15.67 2.21 11.71
CA GLU A 255 -15.38 2.28 13.14
C GLU A 255 -14.27 3.33 13.34
N ALA A 256 -14.63 4.58 13.62
CA ALA A 256 -13.68 5.68 13.79
C ALA A 256 -14.02 6.44 15.07
N TYR A 257 -13.11 6.43 16.03
CA TYR A 257 -13.34 7.05 17.36
C TYR A 257 -12.44 8.26 17.61
N THR A 258 -11.58 8.60 16.66
CA THR A 258 -10.64 9.71 16.73
C THR A 258 -10.52 10.38 15.38
N GLY A 259 -9.87 11.54 15.34
CA GLY A 259 -9.57 12.26 14.09
C GLY A 259 -10.79 12.92 13.45
N THR A 260 -10.61 13.31 12.20
CA THR A 260 -11.64 13.98 11.41
C THR A 260 -11.82 13.30 10.05
N ILE A 261 -13.07 13.04 9.67
CA ILE A 261 -13.43 12.63 8.31
C ILE A 261 -14.00 13.87 7.61
N GLN A 262 -13.38 14.29 6.51
CA GLN A 262 -13.81 15.48 5.77
C GLN A 262 -15.15 15.22 5.06
N GLU A 263 -15.32 14.02 4.46
CA GLU A 263 -16.58 13.61 3.87
C GLU A 263 -16.89 12.14 4.19
N LEU A 264 -18.06 11.89 4.76
CA LEU A 264 -18.69 10.56 4.84
C LEU A 264 -19.79 10.50 3.80
N ARG A 265 -19.61 9.71 2.76
CA ARG A 265 -20.57 9.54 1.68
C ARG A 265 -21.22 8.17 1.76
N LEU A 266 -22.54 8.16 1.85
CA LEU A 266 -23.35 6.94 1.89
C LEU A 266 -23.78 6.57 0.48
N GLU A 267 -23.31 5.43 -0.01
CA GLU A 267 -23.51 4.96 -1.39
C GLU A 267 -24.75 4.07 -1.52
N LYS A 268 -25.22 3.87 -2.75
CA LYS A 268 -26.28 2.91 -3.07
C LYS A 268 -25.72 1.51 -3.30
N GLY A 269 -26.37 0.51 -2.74
CA GLY A 269 -26.02 -0.89 -2.96
C GLY A 269 -27.17 -1.84 -2.63
N SER A 270 -26.95 -3.14 -2.82
CA SER A 270 -27.91 -4.20 -2.53
C SER A 270 -27.94 -4.65 -1.07
N GLY A 271 -27.02 -4.13 -0.23
CA GLY A 271 -26.97 -4.46 1.19
C GLY A 271 -28.05 -3.75 2.02
N THR A 272 -28.17 -4.12 3.28
CA THR A 272 -29.11 -3.51 4.23
C THR A 272 -28.38 -2.65 5.23
N GLY A 273 -28.66 -1.34 5.21
CA GLY A 273 -28.18 -0.38 6.20
C GLY A 273 -26.67 -0.09 6.12
N TYR A 274 -26.22 0.82 6.95
CA TYR A 274 -24.84 1.23 7.11
C TYR A 274 -24.43 1.04 8.56
N SER A 275 -23.23 0.50 8.82
CA SER A 275 -22.69 0.42 10.16
C SER A 275 -21.70 1.57 10.37
N VAL A 276 -22.08 2.57 11.19
CA VAL A 276 -21.29 3.78 11.42
C VAL A 276 -21.10 3.99 12.91
N LYS A 277 -19.88 3.77 13.42
CA LYS A 277 -19.52 3.96 14.82
C LYS A 277 -18.49 5.08 14.93
N LEU A 278 -18.93 6.26 15.39
CA LEU A 278 -18.11 7.47 15.50
C LEU A 278 -17.85 7.88 16.95
N TRP A 279 -18.40 7.17 17.91
CA TRP A 279 -18.27 7.46 19.33
C TRP A 279 -18.02 6.18 20.13
N LYS A 280 -17.11 6.23 21.07
CA LYS A 280 -16.78 5.14 22.01
C LYS A 280 -17.01 5.59 23.44
N ASP A 281 -16.51 6.77 23.77
CA ASP A 281 -16.66 7.44 25.06
C ASP A 281 -16.40 8.96 24.89
N ASN A 282 -16.44 9.73 25.98
CA ASN A 282 -16.30 11.18 25.92
C ASN A 282 -14.91 11.67 25.46
N ALA A 283 -13.90 10.82 25.53
CA ALA A 283 -12.55 11.13 25.06
C ALA A 283 -12.31 10.67 23.61
N HIS A 284 -13.12 9.73 23.11
CA HIS A 284 -12.94 9.08 21.82
C HIS A 284 -14.20 9.28 20.96
N CYS A 285 -14.19 10.37 20.21
CA CYS A 285 -15.25 10.77 19.28
C CYS A 285 -14.62 11.30 17.97
N CYS A 286 -14.99 10.68 16.85
CA CYS A 286 -14.60 11.15 15.52
C CYS A 286 -15.51 12.31 15.10
N THR A 287 -14.93 13.32 14.48
CA THR A 287 -15.66 14.42 13.84
C THR A 287 -15.83 14.16 12.35
N VAL A 288 -17.01 14.42 11.81
CA VAL A 288 -17.30 14.36 10.36
C VAL A 288 -17.67 15.74 9.88
N LYS A 289 -16.98 16.27 8.88
CA LYS A 289 -17.26 17.62 8.35
C LYS A 289 -18.50 17.65 7.48
N THR A 290 -18.69 16.64 6.66
CA THR A 290 -19.83 16.55 5.75
C THR A 290 -20.35 15.12 5.69
N ILE A 291 -21.67 14.96 5.81
CA ILE A 291 -22.36 13.69 5.57
C ILE A 291 -23.18 13.87 4.31
N THR A 292 -22.92 13.08 3.29
CA THR A 292 -23.62 13.14 1.99
C THR A 292 -24.25 11.80 1.63
N LEU A 293 -25.28 11.87 0.82
CA LEU A 293 -25.99 10.72 0.28
C LEU A 293 -25.83 10.71 -1.25
N ALA A 294 -25.41 9.59 -1.83
CA ALA A 294 -25.33 9.47 -3.27
C ALA A 294 -26.72 9.63 -3.92
N GLU A 295 -26.80 10.21 -5.11
CA GLU A 295 -28.06 10.52 -5.81
C GLU A 295 -29.04 9.35 -5.90
N ASN A 296 -28.50 8.15 -5.99
CA ASN A 296 -29.28 6.92 -6.15
C ASN A 296 -29.46 6.11 -4.84
N ALA A 297 -28.98 6.63 -3.70
CA ALA A 297 -29.16 5.99 -2.40
C ALA A 297 -30.57 6.24 -1.84
N ASP A 298 -30.91 5.66 -0.68
CA ASP A 298 -32.23 5.86 -0.06
C ASP A 298 -32.40 7.30 0.42
N GLN A 299 -33.05 8.13 -0.37
CA GLN A 299 -33.29 9.54 -0.08
C GLN A 299 -34.20 9.77 1.14
N ASN A 300 -34.79 8.72 1.71
CA ASN A 300 -35.59 8.81 2.94
C ASN A 300 -34.84 8.41 4.20
N LEU A 301 -33.54 8.03 4.08
CA LEU A 301 -32.71 7.74 5.25
C LEU A 301 -32.67 8.95 6.17
N THR A 302 -33.04 8.76 7.42
CA THR A 302 -33.02 9.79 8.46
C THR A 302 -31.82 9.64 9.38
N VAL A 303 -31.51 10.69 10.13
CA VAL A 303 -30.52 10.66 11.22
C VAL A 303 -30.85 9.54 12.22
N GLY A 304 -32.13 9.39 12.59
CA GLY A 304 -32.59 8.32 13.46
C GLY A 304 -32.29 6.94 12.88
N GLY A 305 -32.59 6.71 11.60
CA GLY A 305 -32.32 5.45 10.91
C GLY A 305 -30.82 5.12 10.83
N LEU A 306 -29.95 6.14 10.67
CA LEU A 306 -28.51 5.95 10.70
C LEU A 306 -28.00 5.59 12.10
N LEU A 307 -28.55 6.22 13.16
CA LEU A 307 -28.15 6.02 14.55
C LEU A 307 -28.75 4.76 15.19
N GLU A 308 -29.93 4.35 14.80
CA GLU A 308 -30.70 3.28 15.45
C GLU A 308 -29.93 1.96 15.56
N THR A 309 -29.22 1.58 14.51
CA THR A 309 -28.44 0.35 14.46
C THR A 309 -27.06 0.46 15.09
N ASN A 310 -26.57 1.67 15.31
CA ASN A 310 -25.17 1.91 15.68
C ASN A 310 -25.02 2.56 17.06
N HIS A 311 -25.89 3.52 17.35
CA HIS A 311 -25.81 4.36 18.54
C HIS A 311 -27.22 4.75 19.01
N ALA A 312 -28.10 3.77 19.26
CA ALA A 312 -29.51 4.01 19.60
C ALA A 312 -29.72 4.98 20.77
N LYS A 313 -28.78 5.02 21.73
CA LYS A 313 -28.79 5.94 22.88
C LYS A 313 -27.97 7.20 22.67
N CYS A 314 -27.48 7.45 21.45
CA CYS A 314 -26.71 8.63 21.10
C CYS A 314 -27.53 9.61 20.29
N GLU A 315 -27.04 10.84 20.25
CA GLU A 315 -27.55 11.92 19.40
C GLU A 315 -26.49 12.35 18.40
N LEU A 316 -26.92 12.76 17.21
CA LEU A 316 -26.07 13.48 16.28
C LEU A 316 -26.06 14.95 16.67
N TYR A 317 -24.89 15.54 16.82
CA TYR A 317 -24.70 16.96 17.03
C TYR A 317 -24.15 17.56 15.74
N GLY A 318 -24.76 18.68 15.32
CA GLY A 318 -24.28 19.53 14.24
C GLY A 318 -23.65 20.81 14.79
N GLU A 319 -22.53 21.23 14.24
CA GLU A 319 -21.86 22.48 14.55
C GLU A 319 -22.35 23.60 13.61
N GLN A 320 -22.81 24.71 14.17
CA GLN A 320 -23.13 25.90 13.42
C GLN A 320 -22.58 27.12 14.18
N ASP A 321 -21.79 27.96 13.51
CA ASP A 321 -21.18 29.17 14.10
C ASP A 321 -20.42 28.87 15.42
N GLY A 322 -19.72 27.76 15.51
CA GLY A 322 -18.98 27.34 16.70
C GLY A 322 -19.84 26.74 17.81
N THR A 323 -21.15 26.59 17.60
CA THR A 323 -22.09 26.03 18.59
C THR A 323 -22.59 24.67 18.15
N TRP A 324 -22.50 23.70 19.06
CA TRP A 324 -23.00 22.34 18.84
C TRP A 324 -24.45 22.23 19.30
N SER A 325 -25.33 21.76 18.44
CA SER A 325 -26.74 21.53 18.74
C SER A 325 -27.17 20.12 18.26
N ILE A 326 -28.18 19.57 18.93
CA ILE A 326 -28.75 18.27 18.54
C ILE A 326 -29.45 18.41 17.20
N VAL A 327 -29.16 17.50 16.29
CA VAL A 327 -29.90 17.35 15.02
C VAL A 327 -31.07 16.41 15.25
N ASP A 328 -32.28 16.85 14.87
CA ASP A 328 -33.47 16.03 15.05
C ASP A 328 -33.36 14.69 14.31
N LYS A 329 -33.70 13.59 14.99
CA LYS A 329 -33.63 12.21 14.44
C LYS A 329 -34.54 11.99 13.23
N SER A 330 -35.58 12.80 13.04
CA SER A 330 -36.45 12.76 11.87
C SER A 330 -35.86 13.46 10.64
N THR A 331 -34.80 14.24 10.81
CA THR A 331 -34.11 14.93 9.71
C THR A 331 -33.56 13.91 8.72
N LYS A 332 -33.87 14.09 7.45
CA LYS A 332 -33.28 13.25 6.38
C LYS A 332 -31.83 13.63 6.18
N ILE A 333 -30.99 12.64 5.86
CA ILE A 333 -29.56 12.86 5.59
C ILE A 333 -29.36 13.87 4.44
N VAL A 334 -30.22 13.84 3.42
CA VAL A 334 -30.16 14.80 2.30
C VAL A 334 -30.46 16.24 2.70
N ASP A 335 -31.15 16.44 3.83
CA ASP A 335 -31.53 17.74 4.34
C ASP A 335 -30.53 18.29 5.38
N LEU A 336 -29.41 17.57 5.61
CA LEU A 336 -28.34 18.03 6.50
C LEU A 336 -27.59 19.20 5.87
N THR A 337 -28.10 20.39 6.09
CA THR A 337 -27.53 21.64 5.54
C THR A 337 -27.27 22.64 6.66
N GLY A 338 -26.34 23.55 6.45
CA GLY A 338 -26.05 24.64 7.39
C GLY A 338 -25.14 24.28 8.56
N TYR A 339 -24.67 23.03 8.68
CA TYR A 339 -23.70 22.63 9.68
C TYR A 339 -22.29 22.54 9.07
N THR A 340 -21.29 22.90 9.85
CA THR A 340 -19.86 22.85 9.46
C THR A 340 -19.16 21.58 9.91
N ALA A 341 -19.75 20.84 10.85
CA ALA A 341 -19.27 19.55 11.31
C ALA A 341 -20.35 18.77 12.05
N TYR A 342 -20.12 17.45 12.19
CA TYR A 342 -20.98 16.52 12.91
C TYR A 342 -20.17 15.67 13.87
N LYS A 343 -20.77 15.30 15.00
CA LYS A 343 -20.24 14.28 15.92
C LYS A 343 -21.39 13.52 16.56
N VAL A 344 -21.12 12.29 16.94
CA VAL A 344 -22.05 11.46 17.72
C VAL A 344 -21.64 11.53 19.19
N GLN A 345 -22.57 11.81 20.07
CA GLN A 345 -22.33 11.77 21.52
C GLN A 345 -23.47 11.06 22.23
N PHE A 346 -23.16 10.45 23.38
CA PHE A 346 -24.20 9.93 24.24
C PHE A 346 -25.09 11.08 24.70
N ALA A 347 -26.42 10.93 24.56
CA ALA A 347 -27.35 11.92 25.07
C ALA A 347 -27.14 12.01 26.59
N GLU A 348 -26.81 13.19 27.08
CA GLU A 348 -26.74 13.43 28.53
C GLU A 348 -28.09 13.04 29.15
N CYS A 349 -28.12 11.91 29.83
CA CYS A 349 -29.28 11.54 30.59
C CYS A 349 -29.36 12.47 31.81
N VAL A 350 -30.23 13.51 31.74
CA VAL A 350 -30.68 14.16 32.95
C VAL A 350 -31.50 13.14 33.69
N HIS A 351 -30.85 12.42 34.62
CA HIS A 351 -31.49 11.38 35.42
C HIS A 351 -32.72 11.90 36.08
N ALA A 352 -33.90 11.54 35.57
CA ALA A 352 -35.15 11.69 36.27
C ALA A 352 -35.40 10.39 37.03
N CYS A 353 -34.90 10.29 38.26
CA CYS A 353 -35.21 9.16 39.13
C CYS A 353 -36.67 9.17 39.47
N SER A 354 -37.37 8.07 39.23
CA SER A 354 -38.79 7.93 39.52
C SER A 354 -39.08 7.74 41.02
N ASP A 355 -38.05 7.46 41.79
CA ASP A 355 -38.18 7.25 43.27
C ASP A 355 -36.82 7.42 43.95
N ASP A 356 -36.68 8.51 44.71
CA ASP A 356 -35.48 8.81 45.51
C ASP A 356 -35.27 7.87 46.71
N THR A 357 -36.21 6.98 46.96
CA THR A 357 -36.21 6.08 48.14
C THR A 357 -35.76 4.66 47.77
N ALA A 358 -35.53 4.33 46.51
CA ALA A 358 -35.13 3.03 46.07
C ALA A 358 -33.63 2.79 46.31
N GLU A 359 -33.24 1.62 46.84
CA GLU A 359 -31.82 1.19 46.98
C GLU A 359 -31.04 1.20 45.67
N LYS A 360 -31.72 1.13 44.51
CA LYS A 360 -31.19 1.28 43.16
C LYS A 360 -32.18 2.09 42.31
N PRO A 361 -32.06 3.42 42.29
CA PRO A 361 -32.94 4.24 41.45
C PRO A 361 -32.77 3.89 39.97
N VAL A 362 -33.85 3.55 39.29
CA VAL A 362 -33.92 3.27 37.87
C VAL A 362 -34.22 4.57 37.12
N CYS A 363 -33.35 4.98 36.25
CA CYS A 363 -33.64 6.15 35.41
C CYS A 363 -34.72 5.80 34.36
N SER A 364 -35.82 6.51 34.35
CA SER A 364 -36.90 6.30 33.38
C SER A 364 -36.55 6.70 31.96
N LYS A 365 -35.43 7.41 31.74
CA LYS A 365 -34.97 7.88 30.42
C LYS A 365 -33.83 7.07 29.84
N CYS A 366 -33.12 6.29 30.63
CA CYS A 366 -32.02 5.44 30.18
C CYS A 366 -32.00 4.09 30.94
#